data_2ca900bc5d776f39e914bc52735df553
#
_entry.id   2ca900bc5d776f39e914bc52735df553
#
_cell.length_a   1.000
_cell.length_b   1.000
_cell.length_c   1.000
_cell.angle_alpha   90.00
_cell.angle_beta   90.00
_cell.angle_gamma   90.00
#
_symmetry.space_group_name_H-M   'P 1'
#
loop_
_entity.id
_entity.type
_entity.pdbx_description
1 polymer ?
#
loop_
_entity_poly.entity_id
_entity_poly.type
_entity_poly.pdbx_seq_one_letter_code
_entity_poly.pdbx_strand_id
1 'polypeptide(L)'
;MAESMTAIDWTTEAQGVGQYADVNGLHLYYETHGEGRPLILLHGGLGSGEMFGPVIPALAAGHQVIAVDLQGHGRTADIDRPIDVRLMADDIAALIRHLGLEQADVVGYSLGGGVAFHTAVKSPELVRRLVMVSTNLRRSAIYPEMLAQQGQVRADAAAFMTDTPMYQLYQRVAPRPEDFGRLLDKIGASMAQDFDFTEDVRSLQVPTLVACADADMFPPSHAVEVFALLDGGQRDGGWIGEGRPKGGHALAILPGVTHYSIFSSPLLAEAVISFLSAQEAT
;
A
#
# COMPACT_ATOMS: atom_id res chain seq x y z
N MET A 1 -26.60 -8.47 -18.03
CA MET A 1 -25.79 -7.72 -19.01
C MET A 1 -24.47 -7.46 -18.28
N ALA A 2 -23.37 -8.07 -18.75
CA ALA A 2 -22.05 -7.80 -18.19
C ALA A 2 -21.65 -6.40 -18.65
N GLU A 3 -21.64 -5.43 -17.75
CA GLU A 3 -21.00 -4.16 -18.02
C GLU A 3 -19.51 -4.44 -18.23
N SER A 4 -19.04 -4.09 -19.41
CA SER A 4 -17.64 -4.11 -19.79
C SER A 4 -16.85 -3.37 -18.72
N MET A 5 -16.03 -4.10 -17.96
CA MET A 5 -14.94 -3.49 -17.21
C MET A 5 -14.03 -2.83 -18.25
N THR A 6 -14.22 -1.53 -18.47
CA THR A 6 -13.25 -0.74 -19.25
C THR A 6 -11.90 -0.94 -18.58
N ALA A 7 -10.96 -1.48 -19.34
CA ALA A 7 -9.60 -1.71 -18.89
C ALA A 7 -9.07 -0.39 -18.32
N ILE A 8 -8.78 -0.38 -17.02
CA ILE A 8 -8.07 0.75 -16.40
C ILE A 8 -6.69 0.75 -17.06
N ASP A 9 -6.40 1.80 -17.82
CA ASP A 9 -5.07 1.98 -18.39
C ASP A 9 -4.12 2.36 -17.25
N TRP A 10 -3.30 1.40 -16.85
CA TRP A 10 -2.29 1.60 -15.79
C TRP A 10 -0.96 2.11 -16.33
N THR A 11 -0.87 2.39 -17.64
CA THR A 11 0.36 2.94 -18.21
C THR A 11 0.50 4.41 -17.84
N THR A 12 1.63 4.77 -17.25
CA THR A 12 1.99 6.17 -17.02
C THR A 12 2.72 6.73 -18.23
N GLU A 13 2.40 7.97 -18.62
CA GLU A 13 3.26 8.76 -19.51
C GLU A 13 4.55 9.25 -18.80
N ALA A 14 4.57 9.23 -17.45
CA ALA A 14 5.76 9.60 -16.67
C ALA A 14 6.74 8.42 -16.66
N GLN A 15 7.77 8.49 -17.50
CA GLN A 15 8.87 7.52 -17.49
C GLN A 15 9.71 7.72 -16.23
N GLY A 16 9.57 6.80 -15.27
CA GLY A 16 10.48 6.69 -14.15
C GLY A 16 11.83 6.07 -14.54
N VAL A 17 12.83 6.23 -13.68
CA VAL A 17 14.10 5.53 -13.83
C VAL A 17 14.05 4.25 -13.01
N GLY A 18 13.94 3.11 -13.71
CA GLY A 18 13.93 1.78 -13.08
C GLY A 18 15.32 1.38 -12.61
N GLN A 19 15.40 0.85 -11.39
CA GLN A 19 16.63 0.42 -10.74
C GLN A 19 16.37 -0.82 -9.88
N TYR A 20 17.47 -1.47 -9.42
CA TYR A 20 17.40 -2.60 -8.50
C TYR A 20 18.28 -2.34 -7.28
N ALA A 21 17.81 -2.85 -6.13
CA ALA A 21 18.56 -2.90 -4.87
C ALA A 21 18.68 -4.35 -4.39
N ASP A 22 19.88 -4.77 -4.04
CA ASP A 22 20.10 -6.07 -3.41
C ASP A 22 19.89 -5.94 -1.89
N VAL A 23 18.71 -6.37 -1.43
CA VAL A 23 18.28 -6.27 -0.03
C VAL A 23 17.69 -7.59 0.46
N ASN A 24 18.15 -8.11 1.59
CA ASN A 24 17.62 -9.31 2.25
C ASN A 24 17.47 -10.53 1.31
N GLY A 25 18.36 -10.68 0.31
CA GLY A 25 18.32 -11.75 -0.69
C GLY A 25 17.36 -11.51 -1.85
N LEU A 26 16.70 -10.37 -1.91
CA LEU A 26 15.94 -9.88 -3.06
C LEU A 26 16.79 -9.02 -3.97
N HIS A 27 16.59 -9.16 -5.27
CA HIS A 27 16.93 -8.17 -6.30
C HIS A 27 15.67 -7.31 -6.49
N LEU A 28 15.48 -6.34 -5.58
CA LEU A 28 14.26 -5.55 -5.42
C LEU A 28 14.20 -4.42 -6.44
N TYR A 29 13.20 -4.45 -7.31
CA TYR A 29 12.97 -3.40 -8.30
C TYR A 29 12.24 -2.20 -7.71
N TYR A 30 12.66 -1.02 -8.11
CA TYR A 30 11.96 0.24 -7.84
C TYR A 30 12.13 1.22 -9.00
N GLU A 31 11.16 2.10 -9.16
CA GLU A 31 11.20 3.24 -10.09
C GLU A 31 11.18 4.55 -9.33
N THR A 32 12.00 5.51 -9.80
CA THR A 32 12.05 6.85 -9.22
C THR A 32 11.44 7.87 -10.17
N HIS A 33 10.51 8.70 -9.65
CA HIS A 33 9.83 9.76 -10.39
C HIS A 33 9.89 11.06 -9.61
N GLY A 34 10.18 12.18 -10.30
CA GLY A 34 10.24 13.50 -9.68
C GLY A 34 11.46 13.69 -8.77
N GLU A 35 11.46 14.82 -8.08
CA GLU A 35 12.51 15.24 -7.14
C GLU A 35 11.87 15.79 -5.86
N GLY A 36 12.63 15.89 -4.78
CA GLY A 36 12.18 16.45 -3.52
C GLY A 36 12.23 15.45 -2.37
N ARG A 37 11.25 15.52 -1.45
CA ARG A 37 11.20 14.62 -0.30
C ARG A 37 10.94 13.18 -0.72
N PRO A 38 11.71 12.20 -0.21
CA PRO A 38 11.50 10.79 -0.55
C PRO A 38 10.12 10.29 -0.11
N LEU A 39 9.42 9.61 -1.03
CA LEU A 39 8.14 8.97 -0.81
C LEU A 39 8.21 7.55 -1.37
N ILE A 40 8.19 6.55 -0.49
CA ILE A 40 8.10 5.14 -0.86
C ILE A 40 6.63 4.82 -1.14
N LEU A 41 6.35 4.24 -2.31
CA LEU A 41 5.00 3.90 -2.76
C LEU A 41 4.88 2.39 -2.97
N LEU A 42 3.97 1.72 -2.22
CA LEU A 42 3.86 0.27 -2.14
C LEU A 42 2.49 -0.20 -2.64
N HIS A 43 2.50 -1.05 -3.67
CA HIS A 43 1.30 -1.56 -4.33
C HIS A 43 0.58 -2.66 -3.54
N GLY A 44 -0.65 -2.98 -3.95
CA GLY A 44 -1.45 -4.09 -3.43
C GLY A 44 -1.06 -5.45 -4.00
N GLY A 45 -1.64 -6.52 -3.46
CA GLY A 45 -1.42 -7.88 -3.96
C GLY A 45 -1.74 -8.01 -5.44
N LEU A 46 -0.94 -8.82 -6.16
CA LEU A 46 -0.99 -9.06 -7.60
C LEU A 46 -0.73 -7.82 -8.49
N GLY A 47 -0.28 -6.70 -7.89
CA GLY A 47 0.03 -5.46 -8.60
C GLY A 47 1.52 -5.27 -8.89
N SER A 48 1.87 -4.05 -9.24
CA SER A 48 3.24 -3.49 -9.30
C SER A 48 3.17 -1.98 -9.09
N GLY A 49 4.31 -1.29 -9.07
CA GLY A 49 4.36 0.17 -9.01
C GLY A 49 3.58 0.85 -10.13
N GLU A 50 3.44 0.21 -11.29
CA GLU A 50 2.71 0.76 -12.45
C GLU A 50 1.21 1.01 -12.16
N MET A 51 0.59 0.29 -11.21
CA MET A 51 -0.82 0.50 -10.89
C MET A 51 -1.13 1.92 -10.39
N PHE A 52 -0.15 2.62 -9.86
CA PHE A 52 -0.27 4.00 -9.42
C PHE A 52 -0.09 5.04 -10.53
N GLY A 53 0.05 4.58 -11.78
CA GLY A 53 0.27 5.44 -12.92
C GLY A 53 -0.52 6.74 -12.92
N PRO A 54 -1.85 6.70 -12.73
CA PRO A 54 -2.68 7.90 -12.74
C PRO A 54 -2.38 8.91 -11.63
N VAL A 55 -1.77 8.49 -10.49
CA VAL A 55 -1.51 9.38 -9.34
C VAL A 55 -0.05 9.77 -9.19
N ILE A 56 0.89 9.03 -9.77
CA ILE A 56 2.32 9.33 -9.69
C ILE A 56 2.64 10.75 -10.16
N PRO A 57 2.13 11.30 -11.27
CA PRO A 57 2.46 12.66 -11.70
C PRO A 57 2.11 13.72 -10.65
N ALA A 58 0.97 13.58 -9.98
CA ALA A 58 0.56 14.50 -8.93
C ALA A 58 1.46 14.40 -7.68
N LEU A 59 1.84 13.20 -7.27
CA LEU A 59 2.75 12.97 -6.14
C LEU A 59 4.17 13.46 -6.46
N ALA A 60 4.67 13.18 -7.67
CA ALA A 60 6.01 13.52 -8.13
C ALA A 60 6.21 15.03 -8.35
N ALA A 61 5.14 15.83 -8.38
CA ALA A 61 5.23 17.29 -8.47
C ALA A 61 5.93 17.93 -7.25
N GLY A 62 5.98 17.24 -6.11
CA GLY A 62 6.61 17.75 -4.88
C GLY A 62 7.41 16.71 -4.10
N HIS A 63 7.49 15.48 -4.60
CA HIS A 63 8.20 14.37 -3.96
C HIS A 63 9.06 13.60 -4.95
N GLN A 64 10.14 13.02 -4.44
CA GLN A 64 10.83 11.94 -5.11
C GLN A 64 10.06 10.64 -4.81
N VAL A 65 9.16 10.25 -5.72
CA VAL A 65 8.37 9.02 -5.57
C VAL A 65 9.23 7.83 -5.95
N ILE A 66 9.34 6.88 -5.05
CA ILE A 66 10.06 5.61 -5.21
C ILE A 66 9.00 4.49 -5.18
N ALA A 67 8.50 4.13 -6.36
CA ALA A 67 7.50 3.08 -6.53
C ALA A 67 8.20 1.72 -6.56
N VAL A 68 7.86 0.85 -5.61
CA VAL A 68 8.54 -0.43 -5.37
C VAL A 68 7.70 -1.60 -5.83
N ASP A 69 8.30 -2.52 -6.57
CA ASP A 69 7.71 -3.83 -6.85
C ASP A 69 8.07 -4.81 -5.71
N LEU A 70 7.08 -5.22 -4.93
CA LEU A 70 7.27 -6.08 -3.76
C LEU A 70 7.71 -7.51 -4.15
N GLN A 71 8.24 -8.30 -3.20
CA GLN A 71 8.65 -9.69 -3.43
C GLN A 71 7.62 -10.49 -4.24
N GLY A 72 8.06 -11.12 -5.32
CA GLY A 72 7.23 -11.97 -6.18
C GLY A 72 6.26 -11.18 -7.08
N HIS A 73 6.29 -9.85 -7.07
CA HIS A 73 5.42 -8.99 -7.86
C HIS A 73 6.21 -8.17 -8.87
N GLY A 74 5.54 -7.78 -9.95
CA GLY A 74 6.12 -6.91 -10.96
C GLY A 74 7.47 -7.44 -11.44
N ARG A 75 8.51 -6.61 -11.39
CA ARG A 75 9.89 -6.92 -11.83
C ARG A 75 10.76 -7.52 -10.73
N THR A 76 10.23 -7.64 -9.50
CA THR A 76 10.93 -8.29 -8.38
C THR A 76 10.61 -9.78 -8.36
N ALA A 77 11.59 -10.63 -8.68
CA ALA A 77 11.41 -12.07 -8.62
C ALA A 77 11.08 -12.56 -7.21
N ASP A 78 10.33 -13.66 -7.13
CA ASP A 78 10.08 -14.34 -5.86
C ASP A 78 11.33 -15.10 -5.39
N ILE A 79 11.48 -15.22 -4.07
CA ILE A 79 12.51 -16.01 -3.40
C ILE A 79 11.87 -17.08 -2.51
N ASP A 80 12.68 -18.00 -1.97
CA ASP A 80 12.19 -19.12 -1.14
C ASP A 80 11.91 -18.68 0.31
N ARG A 81 10.90 -17.79 0.48
CA ARG A 81 10.30 -17.40 1.76
C ARG A 81 8.81 -17.08 1.53
N PRO A 82 7.95 -17.11 2.57
CA PRO A 82 6.54 -16.75 2.43
C PRO A 82 6.36 -15.28 2.04
N ILE A 83 5.18 -14.96 1.47
CA ILE A 83 4.67 -13.60 1.38
C ILE A 83 4.13 -13.24 2.76
N ASP A 84 4.84 -12.38 3.46
CA ASP A 84 4.51 -11.91 4.81
C ASP A 84 4.82 -10.42 4.93
N VAL A 85 3.84 -9.63 5.37
CA VAL A 85 3.94 -8.17 5.45
C VAL A 85 5.06 -7.70 6.39
N ARG A 86 5.40 -8.50 7.42
CA ARG A 86 6.47 -8.18 8.38
C ARG A 86 7.86 -8.41 7.76
N LEU A 87 8.01 -9.47 6.97
CA LEU A 87 9.27 -9.75 6.25
C LEU A 87 9.48 -8.73 5.12
N MET A 88 8.41 -8.40 4.38
CA MET A 88 8.47 -7.36 3.36
C MET A 88 8.75 -5.97 3.96
N ALA A 89 8.27 -5.68 5.16
CA ALA A 89 8.60 -4.45 5.88
C ALA A 89 10.12 -4.33 6.17
N ASP A 90 10.78 -5.44 6.49
CA ASP A 90 12.24 -5.46 6.65
C ASP A 90 12.96 -5.15 5.33
N ASP A 91 12.39 -5.56 4.18
CA ASP A 91 12.95 -5.21 2.86
C ASP A 91 12.83 -3.71 2.56
N ILE A 92 11.68 -3.12 2.90
CA ILE A 92 11.47 -1.67 2.71
C ILE A 92 12.42 -0.87 3.62
N ALA A 93 12.57 -1.27 4.87
CA ALA A 93 13.55 -0.66 5.78
C ALA A 93 14.99 -0.79 5.23
N ALA A 94 15.34 -1.94 4.67
CA ALA A 94 16.64 -2.17 4.03
C ALA A 94 16.80 -1.32 2.76
N LEU A 95 15.76 -1.16 1.94
CA LEU A 95 15.77 -0.28 0.76
C LEU A 95 16.00 1.19 1.15
N ILE A 96 15.30 1.71 2.17
CA ILE A 96 15.46 3.09 2.65
C ILE A 96 16.93 3.32 3.05
N ARG A 97 17.55 2.37 3.78
CA ARG A 97 18.96 2.43 4.17
C ARG A 97 19.91 2.30 2.97
N HIS A 98 19.62 1.40 2.01
CA HIS A 98 20.40 1.21 0.79
C HIS A 98 20.46 2.48 -0.05
N LEU A 99 19.36 3.23 -0.12
CA LEU A 99 19.26 4.51 -0.82
C LEU A 99 19.94 5.67 -0.07
N GLY A 100 20.49 5.43 1.13
CA GLY A 100 21.13 6.46 1.95
C GLY A 100 20.15 7.50 2.48
N LEU A 101 18.86 7.17 2.55
CA LEU A 101 17.83 8.07 3.06
C LEU A 101 17.81 8.04 4.59
N GLU A 102 17.77 9.21 5.21
CA GLU A 102 17.60 9.33 6.66
C GLU A 102 16.18 8.91 7.07
N GLN A 103 15.18 9.43 6.35
CA GLN A 103 13.77 9.12 6.50
C GLN A 103 13.04 9.24 5.16
N ALA A 104 11.91 8.53 5.02
CA ALA A 104 11.00 8.67 3.90
C ALA A 104 9.54 8.76 4.39
N ASP A 105 8.68 9.36 3.59
CA ASP A 105 7.24 9.12 3.68
C ASP A 105 6.94 7.74 3.11
N VAL A 106 6.03 7.00 3.71
CA VAL A 106 5.67 5.66 3.22
C VAL A 106 4.17 5.60 2.97
N VAL A 107 3.79 5.35 1.73
CA VAL A 107 2.40 5.19 1.28
C VAL A 107 2.22 3.77 0.81
N GLY A 108 1.28 3.05 1.40
CA GLY A 108 1.00 1.67 1.01
C GLY A 108 -0.49 1.42 0.81
N TYR A 109 -0.81 0.67 -0.27
CA TYR A 109 -2.16 0.26 -0.59
C TYR A 109 -2.35 -1.23 -0.34
N SER A 110 -3.45 -1.62 0.32
CA SER A 110 -3.85 -3.01 0.56
C SER A 110 -2.71 -3.83 1.19
N LEU A 111 -2.17 -4.85 0.51
CA LEU A 111 -0.97 -5.60 0.94
C LEU A 111 0.19 -4.64 1.26
N GLY A 112 0.47 -3.70 0.35
CA GLY A 112 1.51 -2.68 0.55
C GLY A 112 1.23 -1.78 1.75
N GLY A 113 -0.03 -1.56 2.10
CA GLY A 113 -0.42 -0.84 3.31
C GLY A 113 -0.07 -1.60 4.59
N GLY A 114 -0.23 -2.93 4.59
CA GLY A 114 0.26 -3.79 5.66
C GLY A 114 1.78 -3.75 5.78
N VAL A 115 2.49 -3.76 4.65
CA VAL A 115 3.96 -3.61 4.61
C VAL A 115 4.38 -2.24 5.14
N ALA A 116 3.76 -1.14 4.69
CA ALA A 116 4.02 0.22 5.16
C ALA A 116 3.80 0.35 6.67
N PHE A 117 2.69 -0.20 7.17
CA PHE A 117 2.37 -0.23 8.60
C PHE A 117 3.47 -0.91 9.41
N HIS A 118 3.86 -2.14 9.04
CA HIS A 118 4.90 -2.85 9.77
C HIS A 118 6.29 -2.22 9.60
N THR A 119 6.57 -1.51 8.51
CA THR A 119 7.79 -0.70 8.37
C THR A 119 7.82 0.39 9.44
N ALA A 120 6.70 1.12 9.62
CA ALA A 120 6.59 2.18 10.62
C ALA A 120 6.60 1.65 12.06
N VAL A 121 6.04 0.46 12.33
CA VAL A 121 6.07 -0.18 13.65
C VAL A 121 7.47 -0.67 14.02
N LYS A 122 8.18 -1.30 13.07
CA LYS A 122 9.48 -1.95 13.32
C LYS A 122 10.68 -1.00 13.20
N SER A 123 10.56 0.04 12.38
CA SER A 123 11.63 1.01 12.08
C SER A 123 11.06 2.43 12.03
N PRO A 124 10.46 2.91 13.12
CA PRO A 124 9.82 4.23 13.17
C PRO A 124 10.80 5.38 12.85
N GLU A 125 12.08 5.18 13.10
CA GLU A 125 13.15 6.15 12.80
C GLU A 125 13.34 6.39 11.30
N LEU A 126 12.92 5.44 10.45
CA LEU A 126 13.02 5.55 8.99
C LEU A 126 11.77 6.14 8.33
N VAL A 127 10.66 6.26 9.06
CA VAL A 127 9.38 6.67 8.51
C VAL A 127 8.98 8.03 9.08
N ARG A 128 8.95 9.07 8.24
CA ARG A 128 8.52 10.40 8.65
C ARG A 128 7.01 10.48 8.81
N ARG A 129 6.26 9.97 7.83
CA ARG A 129 4.79 9.89 7.81
C ARG A 129 4.36 8.60 7.13
N LEU A 130 3.30 8.02 7.64
CA LEU A 130 2.67 6.80 7.12
C LEU A 130 1.32 7.11 6.49
N VAL A 131 1.04 6.55 5.32
CA VAL A 131 -0.29 6.53 4.73
C VAL A 131 -0.69 5.08 4.46
N MET A 132 -1.74 4.62 5.12
CA MET A 132 -2.35 3.33 4.89
C MET A 132 -3.61 3.51 4.03
N VAL A 133 -3.62 2.92 2.83
CA VAL A 133 -4.74 3.03 1.88
C VAL A 133 -5.44 1.70 1.78
N SER A 134 -6.73 1.65 2.12
CA SER A 134 -7.56 0.43 2.03
C SER A 134 -6.91 -0.78 2.69
N THR A 135 -6.39 -0.57 3.90
CA THR A 135 -5.63 -1.57 4.66
C THR A 135 -6.43 -2.03 5.88
N ASN A 136 -6.72 -3.31 5.96
CA ASN A 136 -7.33 -3.91 7.14
C ASN A 136 -6.24 -4.38 8.10
N LEU A 137 -6.40 -4.08 9.39
CA LEU A 137 -5.43 -4.39 10.46
C LEU A 137 -5.89 -5.54 11.37
N ARG A 138 -7.03 -6.16 11.07
CA ARG A 138 -7.45 -7.45 11.62
C ARG A 138 -8.31 -8.20 10.61
N ARG A 139 -8.15 -9.51 10.56
CA ARG A 139 -8.84 -10.37 9.61
C ARG A 139 -10.36 -10.36 9.80
N SER A 140 -10.84 -10.26 11.05
CA SER A 140 -12.26 -10.23 11.39
C SER A 140 -13.00 -8.96 10.92
N ALA A 141 -12.29 -7.93 10.45
CA ALA A 141 -12.91 -6.74 9.87
C ALA A 141 -13.33 -6.92 8.40
N ILE A 142 -12.76 -7.90 7.70
CA ILE A 142 -13.05 -8.17 6.29
C ILE A 142 -14.46 -8.76 6.15
N TYR A 143 -15.21 -8.32 5.13
CA TYR A 143 -16.51 -8.89 4.84
C TYR A 143 -16.45 -10.40 4.59
N PRO A 144 -17.42 -11.20 5.09
CA PRO A 144 -17.41 -12.67 4.92
C PRO A 144 -17.34 -13.13 3.47
N GLU A 145 -18.00 -12.44 2.55
CA GLU A 145 -17.96 -12.73 1.12
C GLU A 145 -16.56 -12.49 0.53
N MET A 146 -15.83 -11.50 1.02
CA MET A 146 -14.45 -11.24 0.60
C MET A 146 -13.49 -12.31 1.14
N LEU A 147 -13.68 -12.75 2.39
CA LEU A 147 -12.93 -13.87 2.95
C LEU A 147 -13.15 -15.15 2.15
N ALA A 148 -14.40 -15.41 1.70
CA ALA A 148 -14.72 -16.55 0.85
C ALA A 148 -14.02 -16.48 -0.52
N GLN A 149 -13.94 -15.28 -1.12
CA GLN A 149 -13.19 -15.06 -2.38
C GLN A 149 -11.69 -15.25 -2.18
N GLN A 150 -11.11 -14.69 -1.11
CA GLN A 150 -9.70 -14.87 -0.76
C GLN A 150 -9.33 -16.34 -0.59
N GLY A 151 -10.23 -17.17 -0.07
CA GLY A 151 -10.07 -18.61 0.03
C GLY A 151 -9.96 -19.37 -1.31
N GLN A 152 -10.23 -18.70 -2.44
CA GLN A 152 -10.07 -19.25 -3.79
C GLN A 152 -8.73 -18.85 -4.44
N VAL A 153 -7.93 -18.01 -3.80
CA VAL A 153 -6.64 -17.54 -4.34
C VAL A 153 -5.60 -18.65 -4.20
N ARG A 154 -5.28 -19.31 -5.32
CA ARG A 154 -4.33 -20.41 -5.44
C ARG A 154 -3.91 -20.61 -6.89
N ALA A 155 -2.88 -21.43 -7.15
CA ALA A 155 -2.28 -21.57 -8.47
C ALA A 155 -3.26 -21.92 -9.59
N ASP A 156 -4.25 -22.79 -9.33
CA ASP A 156 -5.24 -23.19 -10.33
C ASP A 156 -6.21 -22.06 -10.74
N ALA A 157 -6.33 -21.02 -9.93
CA ALA A 157 -7.08 -19.83 -10.30
C ALA A 157 -6.42 -19.04 -11.45
N ALA A 158 -5.12 -19.21 -11.71
CA ALA A 158 -4.40 -18.53 -12.79
C ALA A 158 -5.08 -18.72 -14.16
N ALA A 159 -5.63 -19.93 -14.41
CA ALA A 159 -6.31 -20.24 -15.69
C ALA A 159 -7.57 -19.38 -15.93
N PHE A 160 -8.18 -18.85 -14.89
CA PHE A 160 -9.38 -18.01 -14.94
C PHE A 160 -9.05 -16.51 -14.88
N MET A 161 -7.77 -16.14 -14.72
CA MET A 161 -7.32 -14.77 -14.57
C MET A 161 -6.67 -14.18 -15.83
N THR A 162 -6.55 -14.94 -16.92
CA THR A 162 -5.81 -14.55 -18.13
C THR A 162 -6.24 -13.21 -18.72
N ASP A 163 -7.51 -12.86 -18.60
CA ASP A 163 -8.07 -11.61 -19.09
C ASP A 163 -8.08 -10.48 -18.07
N THR A 164 -7.52 -10.74 -16.86
CA THR A 164 -7.45 -9.70 -15.81
C THR A 164 -6.23 -8.80 -16.01
N PRO A 165 -6.35 -7.49 -15.66
CA PRO A 165 -5.22 -6.57 -15.72
C PRO A 165 -4.01 -7.05 -14.90
N MET A 166 -4.23 -7.71 -13.74
CA MET A 166 -3.18 -8.23 -12.88
C MET A 166 -2.36 -9.33 -13.57
N TYR A 167 -3.02 -10.30 -14.21
CA TYR A 167 -2.34 -11.36 -14.94
C TYR A 167 -1.55 -10.78 -16.13
N GLN A 168 -2.19 -9.92 -16.92
CA GLN A 168 -1.56 -9.31 -18.09
C GLN A 168 -0.36 -8.45 -17.72
N LEU A 169 -0.46 -7.67 -16.63
CA LEU A 169 0.66 -6.91 -16.07
C LEU A 169 1.81 -7.85 -15.70
N TYR A 170 1.53 -8.89 -14.91
CA TYR A 170 2.55 -9.85 -14.48
C TYR A 170 3.24 -10.52 -15.66
N GLN A 171 2.46 -11.01 -16.65
CA GLN A 171 3.02 -11.63 -17.87
C GLN A 171 3.93 -10.68 -18.66
N ARG A 172 3.65 -9.38 -18.64
CA ARG A 172 4.41 -8.38 -19.37
C ARG A 172 5.72 -7.99 -18.68
N VAL A 173 5.76 -7.93 -17.36
CA VAL A 173 6.89 -7.31 -16.63
C VAL A 173 7.69 -8.27 -15.76
N ALA A 174 7.12 -9.41 -15.36
CA ALA A 174 7.79 -10.31 -14.43
C ALA A 174 9.04 -10.97 -15.05
N PRO A 175 10.14 -11.10 -14.29
CA PRO A 175 11.33 -11.81 -14.76
C PRO A 175 11.06 -13.29 -15.08
N ARG A 176 10.07 -13.89 -14.43
CA ARG A 176 9.62 -15.28 -14.61
C ARG A 176 8.09 -15.31 -14.66
N PRO A 177 7.48 -15.04 -15.84
CA PRO A 177 6.02 -14.99 -15.98
C PRO A 177 5.31 -16.28 -15.60
N GLU A 178 5.98 -17.42 -15.73
CA GLU A 178 5.51 -18.75 -15.30
C GLU A 178 5.29 -18.89 -13.80
N ASP A 179 5.90 -18.05 -12.99
CA ASP A 179 5.76 -18.07 -11.52
C ASP A 179 4.43 -17.47 -11.01
N PHE A 180 3.53 -16.98 -11.89
CA PHE A 180 2.26 -16.38 -11.45
C PHE A 180 1.42 -17.32 -10.57
N GLY A 181 1.35 -18.61 -10.92
CA GLY A 181 0.67 -19.62 -10.09
C GLY A 181 1.30 -19.76 -8.70
N ARG A 182 2.64 -19.74 -8.63
CA ARG A 182 3.37 -19.76 -7.34
C ARG A 182 3.08 -18.51 -6.50
N LEU A 183 2.99 -17.34 -7.13
CA LEU A 183 2.60 -16.11 -6.46
C LEU A 183 1.19 -16.21 -5.87
N LEU A 184 0.23 -16.76 -6.63
CA LEU A 184 -1.14 -16.99 -6.14
C LEU A 184 -1.17 -17.91 -4.92
N ASP A 185 -0.43 -19.03 -4.93
CA ASP A 185 -0.35 -19.95 -3.79
C ASP A 185 0.19 -19.23 -2.54
N LYS A 186 1.26 -18.46 -2.69
CA LYS A 186 1.86 -17.72 -1.56
C LYS A 186 0.96 -16.62 -1.02
N ILE A 187 0.29 -15.88 -1.89
CA ILE A 187 -0.68 -14.84 -1.49
C ILE A 187 -1.88 -15.50 -0.81
N GLY A 188 -2.43 -16.59 -1.37
CA GLY A 188 -3.53 -17.32 -0.76
C GLY A 188 -3.15 -17.85 0.62
N ALA A 189 -1.95 -18.42 0.78
CA ALA A 189 -1.42 -18.86 2.07
C ALA A 189 -1.30 -17.69 3.08
N SER A 190 -0.85 -16.52 2.63
CA SER A 190 -0.79 -15.30 3.46
C SER A 190 -2.18 -14.83 3.88
N MET A 191 -3.14 -14.77 2.96
CA MET A 191 -4.53 -14.36 3.21
C MET A 191 -5.27 -15.33 4.15
N ALA A 192 -4.86 -16.61 4.20
CA ALA A 192 -5.46 -17.61 5.08
C ALA A 192 -5.02 -17.47 6.54
N GLN A 193 -3.94 -16.75 6.82
CA GLN A 193 -3.47 -16.53 8.18
C GLN A 193 -4.46 -15.66 8.96
N ASP A 194 -4.65 -15.99 10.23
CA ASP A 194 -5.35 -15.10 11.14
C ASP A 194 -4.40 -14.00 11.63
N PHE A 195 -4.92 -12.78 11.79
CA PHE A 195 -4.15 -11.64 12.30
C PHE A 195 -5.05 -10.61 12.99
N ASP A 196 -4.48 -9.99 14.01
CA ASP A 196 -5.01 -8.82 14.69
C ASP A 196 -3.81 -7.95 15.14
N PHE A 197 -3.69 -6.77 14.54
CA PHE A 197 -2.60 -5.83 14.82
C PHE A 197 -3.06 -4.66 15.69
N THR A 198 -4.17 -4.81 16.43
CA THR A 198 -4.74 -3.75 17.27
C THR A 198 -3.71 -3.16 18.24
N GLU A 199 -2.90 -3.99 18.89
CA GLU A 199 -1.87 -3.51 19.82
C GLU A 199 -0.70 -2.82 19.10
N ASP A 200 -0.32 -3.30 17.92
CA ASP A 200 0.70 -2.63 17.09
C ASP A 200 0.22 -1.23 16.67
N VAL A 201 -1.10 -1.06 16.35
CA VAL A 201 -1.70 0.26 16.06
C VAL A 201 -1.57 1.21 17.25
N ARG A 202 -1.87 0.74 18.47
CA ARG A 202 -1.75 1.55 19.69
C ARG A 202 -0.33 2.00 19.96
N SER A 203 0.66 1.20 19.57
CA SER A 203 2.08 1.49 19.75
C SER A 203 2.67 2.43 18.70
N LEU A 204 1.93 2.72 17.61
CA LEU A 204 2.43 3.49 16.47
C LEU A 204 2.70 4.95 16.83
N GLN A 205 3.94 5.39 16.64
CA GLN A 205 4.40 6.75 16.97
C GLN A 205 4.46 7.67 15.75
N VAL A 206 4.38 7.12 14.56
CA VAL A 206 4.52 7.86 13.30
C VAL A 206 3.21 8.55 12.94
N PRO A 207 3.20 9.85 12.58
CA PRO A 207 2.01 10.51 12.05
C PRO A 207 1.41 9.71 10.89
N THR A 208 0.12 9.35 11.01
CA THR A 208 -0.51 8.36 10.12
C THR A 208 -1.80 8.88 9.53
N LEU A 209 -1.95 8.78 8.20
CA LEU A 209 -3.23 8.90 7.51
C LEU A 209 -3.82 7.50 7.30
N VAL A 210 -5.02 7.28 7.83
CA VAL A 210 -5.86 6.12 7.52
C VAL A 210 -6.81 6.53 6.40
N ALA A 211 -6.64 5.95 5.21
CA ALA A 211 -7.49 6.23 4.05
C ALA A 211 -8.21 4.95 3.58
N CYS A 212 -9.49 5.04 3.28
CA CYS A 212 -10.24 3.92 2.69
C CYS A 212 -11.28 4.42 1.69
N ALA A 213 -11.78 3.49 0.86
CA ALA A 213 -12.93 3.70 0.00
C ALA A 213 -14.22 3.69 0.81
N ASP A 214 -15.27 4.38 0.36
CA ASP A 214 -16.62 4.25 0.94
C ASP A 214 -17.28 2.89 0.59
N ALA A 215 -16.77 2.20 -0.45
CA ALA A 215 -17.16 0.86 -0.87
C ALA A 215 -15.93 -0.09 -0.91
N ASP A 216 -15.26 -0.26 0.22
CA ASP A 216 -14.06 -1.10 0.37
C ASP A 216 -14.42 -2.59 0.62
N MET A 217 -13.40 -3.45 0.76
CA MET A 217 -13.56 -4.87 1.13
C MET A 217 -13.77 -5.10 2.64
N PHE A 218 -13.83 -4.02 3.41
CA PHE A 218 -14.21 -3.96 4.82
C PHE A 218 -15.04 -2.70 5.07
N PRO A 219 -15.88 -2.66 6.13
CA PRO A 219 -16.72 -1.50 6.41
C PRO A 219 -15.87 -0.27 6.77
N PRO A 220 -16.23 0.94 6.32
CA PRO A 220 -15.53 2.17 6.70
C PRO A 220 -15.41 2.38 8.22
N SER A 221 -16.30 1.78 9.00
CA SER A 221 -16.22 1.76 10.47
C SER A 221 -14.90 1.16 10.99
N HIS A 222 -14.25 0.24 10.23
CA HIS A 222 -12.94 -0.28 10.61
C HIS A 222 -11.85 0.80 10.50
N ALA A 223 -11.87 1.62 9.46
CA ALA A 223 -10.95 2.76 9.34
C ALA A 223 -11.16 3.78 10.47
N VAL A 224 -12.42 4.03 10.85
CA VAL A 224 -12.77 4.89 12.01
C VAL A 224 -12.22 4.29 13.31
N GLU A 225 -12.37 2.97 13.50
CA GLU A 225 -11.83 2.27 14.66
C GLU A 225 -10.30 2.38 14.73
N VAL A 226 -9.59 2.14 13.61
CA VAL A 226 -8.13 2.30 13.55
C VAL A 226 -7.73 3.73 13.89
N PHE A 227 -8.43 4.73 13.36
CA PHE A 227 -8.19 6.14 13.70
C PHE A 227 -8.43 6.44 15.18
N ALA A 228 -9.46 5.83 15.79
CA ALA A 228 -9.72 5.98 17.23
C ALA A 228 -8.63 5.33 18.11
N LEU A 229 -8.05 4.20 17.67
CA LEU A 229 -6.90 3.57 18.34
C LEU A 229 -5.65 4.45 18.31
N LEU A 230 -5.54 5.36 17.34
CA LEU A 230 -4.50 6.38 17.21
C LEU A 230 -4.87 7.69 17.95
N ASP A 231 -5.78 7.65 18.92
CA ASP A 231 -6.30 8.82 19.65
C ASP A 231 -7.02 9.86 18.76
N GLY A 232 -7.46 9.44 17.57
CA GLY A 232 -8.18 10.30 16.62
C GLY A 232 -9.67 10.40 16.92
N GLY A 233 -10.29 11.56 16.62
CA GLY A 233 -11.73 11.75 16.71
C GLY A 233 -12.31 11.70 18.12
N GLN A 234 -11.50 11.77 19.18
CA GLN A 234 -11.94 11.61 20.57
C GLN A 234 -12.52 12.91 21.18
N ARG A 235 -12.32 14.05 20.52
CA ARG A 235 -12.77 15.36 20.99
C ARG A 235 -12.98 16.34 19.83
N ASP A 236 -13.63 17.45 20.10
CA ASP A 236 -13.71 18.59 19.17
C ASP A 236 -12.32 19.11 18.81
N GLY A 237 -12.10 19.37 17.53
CA GLY A 237 -10.83 19.87 16.99
C GLY A 237 -10.49 21.30 17.39
N GLY A 238 -11.47 22.07 17.89
CA GLY A 238 -11.30 23.48 18.23
C GLY A 238 -11.14 24.39 17.00
N TRP A 239 -11.16 25.71 17.24
CA TRP A 239 -11.13 26.72 16.18
C TRP A 239 -9.82 26.78 15.40
N ILE A 240 -8.70 26.45 16.04
CA ILE A 240 -7.36 26.49 15.45
C ILE A 240 -6.71 25.10 15.43
N GLY A 241 -7.48 24.04 15.71
CA GLY A 241 -7.01 22.66 15.65
C GLY A 241 -6.34 22.16 16.95
N GLU A 242 -6.51 22.85 18.07
CA GLU A 242 -5.92 22.52 19.38
C GLU A 242 -6.42 21.19 19.95
N GLY A 243 -7.56 20.71 19.47
CA GLY A 243 -8.13 19.40 19.83
C GLY A 243 -7.74 18.26 18.90
N ARG A 244 -6.90 18.48 17.89
CA ARG A 244 -6.43 17.43 17.00
C ARG A 244 -5.58 16.39 17.75
N PRO A 245 -5.51 15.14 17.23
CA PRO A 245 -4.63 14.12 17.81
C PRO A 245 -3.19 14.64 17.89
N LYS A 246 -2.54 14.48 19.06
CA LYS A 246 -1.17 14.95 19.26
C LYS A 246 -0.15 14.27 18.33
N GLY A 247 -0.43 13.02 17.89
CA GLY A 247 0.39 12.27 16.95
C GLY A 247 0.29 12.74 15.48
N GLY A 248 -0.53 13.78 15.18
CA GLY A 248 -0.73 14.25 13.79
C GLY A 248 -1.47 13.26 12.90
N HIS A 249 -2.24 12.33 13.50
CA HIS A 249 -3.00 11.33 12.76
C HIS A 249 -4.22 11.93 12.06
N ALA A 250 -4.62 11.34 10.92
CA ALA A 250 -5.73 11.79 10.10
C ALA A 250 -6.54 10.61 9.54
N LEU A 251 -7.79 10.88 9.15
CA LEU A 251 -8.70 9.92 8.52
C LEU A 251 -9.26 10.52 7.24
N ALA A 252 -9.32 9.70 6.17
CA ALA A 252 -9.98 10.02 4.92
C ALA A 252 -10.84 8.84 4.45
N ILE A 253 -12.14 9.06 4.24
CA ILE A 253 -13.04 8.11 3.59
C ILE A 253 -13.39 8.73 2.24
N LEU A 254 -12.92 8.11 1.15
CA LEU A 254 -13.04 8.67 -0.20
C LEU A 254 -14.34 8.21 -0.85
N PRO A 255 -15.18 9.16 -1.31
CA PRO A 255 -16.48 8.84 -1.87
C PRO A 255 -16.38 8.32 -3.31
N GLY A 256 -17.29 7.40 -3.67
CA GLY A 256 -17.49 6.93 -5.04
C GLY A 256 -16.36 6.05 -5.57
N VAL A 257 -15.51 5.51 -4.71
CA VAL A 257 -14.43 4.57 -5.07
C VAL A 257 -14.61 3.23 -4.34
N THR A 258 -13.99 2.21 -4.90
CA THR A 258 -13.95 0.86 -4.31
C THR A 258 -12.53 0.51 -3.91
N HIS A 259 -12.36 -0.63 -3.22
CA HIS A 259 -11.02 -1.19 -2.99
C HIS A 259 -10.17 -1.21 -4.27
N TYR A 260 -10.78 -1.55 -5.41
CA TYR A 260 -10.10 -1.79 -6.68
C TYR A 260 -9.91 -0.55 -7.56
N SER A 261 -10.35 0.63 -7.11
CA SER A 261 -10.21 1.89 -7.87
C SER A 261 -9.58 3.03 -7.06
N ILE A 262 -9.51 2.91 -5.73
CA ILE A 262 -8.99 3.97 -4.86
C ILE A 262 -7.53 4.34 -5.17
N PHE A 263 -6.68 3.36 -5.49
CA PHE A 263 -5.24 3.56 -5.73
C PHE A 263 -4.93 4.43 -6.96
N SER A 264 -5.87 4.54 -7.90
CA SER A 264 -5.77 5.39 -9.10
C SER A 264 -6.62 6.65 -9.02
N SER A 265 -7.30 6.90 -7.89
CA SER A 265 -8.19 8.05 -7.72
C SER A 265 -7.43 9.36 -7.51
N PRO A 266 -7.76 10.44 -8.22
CA PRO A 266 -7.21 11.78 -7.93
C PRO A 266 -7.49 12.22 -6.49
N LEU A 267 -8.63 11.83 -5.89
CA LEU A 267 -8.95 12.15 -4.50
C LEU A 267 -7.94 11.55 -3.52
N LEU A 268 -7.38 10.37 -3.85
CA LEU A 268 -6.31 9.78 -3.05
C LEU A 268 -5.05 10.65 -3.10
N ALA A 269 -4.64 11.08 -4.30
CA ALA A 269 -3.46 11.93 -4.45
C ALA A 269 -3.61 13.24 -3.67
N GLU A 270 -4.79 13.89 -3.74
CA GLU A 270 -5.10 15.11 -2.99
C GLU A 270 -5.02 14.88 -1.47
N ALA A 271 -5.63 13.82 -0.96
CA ALA A 271 -5.59 13.47 0.46
C ALA A 271 -4.15 13.20 0.96
N VAL A 272 -3.38 12.43 0.18
CA VAL A 272 -1.98 12.11 0.48
C VAL A 272 -1.13 13.39 0.49
N ILE A 273 -1.19 14.21 -0.57
CA ILE A 273 -0.41 15.45 -0.67
C ILE A 273 -0.76 16.40 0.49
N SER A 274 -2.04 16.59 0.77
CA SER A 274 -2.50 17.42 1.89
C SER A 274 -1.92 16.95 3.22
N PHE A 275 -1.95 15.63 3.48
CA PHE A 275 -1.41 15.06 4.71
C PHE A 275 0.11 15.18 4.79
N LEU A 276 0.85 14.86 3.71
CA LEU A 276 2.30 14.90 3.69
C LEU A 276 2.88 16.33 3.77
N SER A 277 2.12 17.33 3.30
CA SER A 277 2.50 18.75 3.34
C SER A 277 2.12 19.46 4.64
N ALA A 278 1.33 18.85 5.52
CA ALA A 278 0.95 19.46 6.78
C ALA A 278 2.21 19.80 7.61
N GLN A 279 2.26 21.01 8.18
CA GLN A 279 3.37 21.40 9.07
C GLN A 279 3.35 20.52 10.32
N GLU A 280 4.53 20.17 10.82
CA GLU A 280 4.65 19.52 12.12
C GLU A 280 4.09 20.46 13.18
N ALA A 281 3.18 19.95 14.03
CA ALA A 281 2.68 20.73 15.16
C ALA A 281 3.88 20.99 16.08
N THR A 282 4.31 22.26 16.13
CA THR A 282 5.37 22.74 17.04
C THR A 282 4.97 22.60 18.50
#